data_0c5f0030b6bf5d869555133e73a69837
#
_entry.id   0c5f0030b6bf5d869555133e73a69837
#
_cell.length_a   1.000
_cell.length_b   1.000
_cell.length_c   1.000
_cell.angle_alpha   90.00
_cell.angle_beta   90.00
_cell.angle_gamma   90.00
#
_symmetry.space_group_name_H-M   'P 1'
#
loop_
_entity.id
_entity.type
_entity.pdbx_description
1 polymer ?
#
loop_
_entity_poly.entity_id
_entity_poly.type
_entity_poly.pdbx_seq_one_letter_code
_entity_poly.pdbx_strand_id
1 'polypeptide(L)'
;MFWDRRTKVSPTVLAQQFMVEFVDKPIYQIPEGIQVPPETVAAINSKARLFQFACVMMAVMVEEQKSRAYTPLRTELERLFLPPTFAQGANMLDELRTAMRDLNDLMTPRQKPHHLSWSLRWFASAGLDESNPVNLHTFAMRWMSFFSTSVKALQSFRIVQD
;
A
#
# COMPACT_ATOMS: atom_id res chain seq x y z
N MET A 1 -30.00 11.69 17.45
CA MET A 1 -28.87 10.85 17.88
C MET A 1 -28.51 9.90 16.75
N PHE A 2 -27.48 10.19 15.95
CA PHE A 2 -27.05 9.30 14.86
C PHE A 2 -26.24 8.17 15.49
N TRP A 3 -26.77 6.94 15.44
CA TRP A 3 -26.03 5.76 15.87
C TRP A 3 -24.86 5.55 14.90
N ASP A 4 -23.65 5.53 15.46
CA ASP A 4 -22.45 5.18 14.70
C ASP A 4 -22.54 3.69 14.30
N ARG A 5 -22.83 3.43 13.01
CA ARG A 5 -23.01 2.08 12.46
C ARG A 5 -21.70 1.35 12.18
N ARG A 6 -20.56 1.98 12.49
CA ARG A 6 -19.25 1.36 12.25
C ARG A 6 -19.05 0.14 13.13
N THR A 7 -18.47 -0.89 12.53
CA THR A 7 -18.11 -2.11 13.26
C THR A 7 -17.03 -1.80 14.29
N LYS A 8 -17.28 -2.13 15.56
CA LYS A 8 -16.27 -2.00 16.62
C LYS A 8 -15.24 -3.13 16.47
N VAL A 9 -13.97 -2.78 16.52
CA VAL A 9 -12.88 -3.75 16.34
C VAL A 9 -11.64 -3.30 17.12
N SER A 10 -10.88 -4.26 17.67
CA SER A 10 -9.59 -3.96 18.29
C SER A 10 -8.50 -3.68 17.25
N PRO A 11 -7.47 -2.89 17.59
CA PRO A 11 -6.36 -2.60 16.68
C PRO A 11 -5.68 -3.86 16.13
N THR A 12 -5.47 -4.86 16.98
CA THR A 12 -4.81 -6.12 16.60
C THR A 12 -5.62 -6.92 15.59
N VAL A 13 -6.93 -7.07 15.81
CA VAL A 13 -7.82 -7.79 14.87
C VAL A 13 -7.89 -7.04 13.54
N LEU A 14 -8.03 -5.72 13.58
CA LEU A 14 -8.09 -4.91 12.36
C LEU A 14 -6.77 -4.96 11.58
N ALA A 15 -5.63 -4.90 12.26
CA ALA A 15 -4.32 -5.03 11.62
C ALA A 15 -4.17 -6.39 10.91
N GLN A 16 -4.56 -7.48 11.56
CA GLN A 16 -4.54 -8.82 10.96
C GLN A 16 -5.44 -8.90 9.72
N GLN A 17 -6.65 -8.34 9.78
CA GLN A 17 -7.56 -8.29 8.63
C GLN A 17 -6.95 -7.49 7.47
N PHE A 18 -6.36 -6.34 7.75
CA PHE A 18 -5.71 -5.52 6.70
C PHE A 18 -4.50 -6.23 6.10
N MET A 19 -3.70 -6.92 6.88
CA MET A 19 -2.59 -7.72 6.35
C MET A 19 -3.12 -8.78 5.36
N VAL A 20 -4.10 -9.58 5.76
CA VAL A 20 -4.64 -10.67 4.93
C VAL A 20 -5.36 -10.14 3.68
N GLU A 21 -6.22 -9.13 3.84
CA GLU A 21 -7.11 -8.69 2.75
C GLU A 21 -6.48 -7.65 1.82
N PHE A 22 -5.55 -6.84 2.31
CA PHE A 22 -4.99 -5.72 1.55
C PHE A 22 -3.50 -5.89 1.25
N VAL A 23 -2.71 -6.53 2.10
CA VAL A 23 -1.27 -6.60 1.93
C VAL A 23 -0.84 -7.92 1.29
N ASP A 24 -1.37 -9.03 1.74
CA ASP A 24 -0.95 -10.36 1.29
C ASP A 24 -1.71 -10.86 0.04
N LYS A 25 -2.82 -10.21 -0.33
CA LYS A 25 -3.48 -10.45 -1.62
C LYS A 25 -2.84 -9.58 -2.70
N PRO A 26 -2.16 -10.17 -3.70
CA PRO A 26 -1.52 -9.38 -4.75
C PRO A 26 -2.57 -8.66 -5.61
N ILE A 27 -2.44 -7.35 -5.74
CA ILE A 27 -3.29 -6.54 -6.64
C ILE A 27 -2.69 -6.42 -8.04
N TYR A 28 -1.39 -6.70 -8.18
CA TYR A 28 -0.70 -6.67 -9.45
C TYR A 28 -0.44 -8.10 -9.92
N GLN A 29 -0.82 -8.37 -11.16
CA GLN A 29 -0.48 -9.58 -11.87
C GLN A 29 0.30 -9.20 -13.12
N ILE A 30 1.37 -9.94 -13.39
CA ILE A 30 2.12 -9.78 -14.63
C ILE A 30 1.17 -10.10 -15.79
N PRO A 31 1.06 -9.22 -16.81
CA PRO A 31 0.18 -9.46 -17.94
C PRO A 31 0.47 -10.80 -18.62
N GLU A 32 -0.58 -11.52 -19.03
CA GLU A 32 -0.42 -12.78 -19.76
C GLU A 32 0.41 -12.56 -21.03
N GLY A 33 1.33 -13.50 -21.30
CA GLY A 33 2.21 -13.45 -22.48
C GLY A 33 3.55 -12.76 -22.25
N ILE A 34 3.78 -12.11 -21.11
CA ILE A 34 5.11 -11.60 -20.76
C ILE A 34 5.90 -12.72 -20.06
N GLN A 35 6.93 -13.23 -20.72
CA GLN A 35 7.87 -14.16 -20.10
C GLN A 35 8.84 -13.37 -19.20
N VAL A 36 8.75 -13.62 -17.91
CA VAL A 36 9.62 -12.97 -16.91
C VAL A 36 10.36 -14.07 -16.15
N PRO A 37 11.68 -13.95 -15.94
CA PRO A 37 12.44 -14.89 -15.13
C PRO A 37 11.84 -15.03 -13.71
N PRO A 38 11.86 -16.22 -13.09
CA PRO A 38 11.26 -16.45 -11.77
C PRO A 38 11.78 -15.52 -10.68
N GLU A 39 13.06 -15.18 -10.70
CA GLU A 39 13.67 -14.21 -9.79
C GLU A 39 13.09 -12.81 -9.94
N THR A 40 12.80 -12.40 -11.17
CA THR A 40 12.16 -11.11 -11.46
C THR A 40 10.71 -11.11 -10.99
N VAL A 41 9.98 -12.21 -11.14
CA VAL A 41 8.61 -12.38 -10.61
C VAL A 41 8.60 -12.21 -9.08
N ALA A 42 9.55 -12.85 -8.39
CA ALA A 42 9.68 -12.75 -6.94
C ALA A 42 9.98 -11.30 -6.50
N ALA A 43 10.87 -10.61 -7.20
CA ALA A 43 11.20 -9.21 -6.94
C ALA A 43 9.99 -8.27 -7.15
N ILE A 44 9.22 -8.48 -8.22
CA ILE A 44 8.00 -7.73 -8.52
C ILE A 44 6.96 -7.93 -7.43
N ASN A 45 6.72 -9.18 -7.02
CA ASN A 45 5.75 -9.51 -5.98
C ASN A 45 6.14 -8.89 -4.63
N SER A 46 7.43 -8.96 -4.27
CA SER A 46 7.95 -8.34 -3.05
C SER A 46 7.76 -6.82 -3.07
N LYS A 47 8.10 -6.18 -4.20
CA LYS A 47 7.91 -4.75 -4.38
C LYS A 47 6.43 -4.35 -4.34
N ALA A 48 5.56 -5.09 -5.01
CA ALA A 48 4.12 -4.83 -5.00
C ALA A 48 3.55 -4.96 -3.58
N ARG A 49 3.95 -5.98 -2.84
CA ARG A 49 3.53 -6.17 -1.44
C ARG A 49 3.97 -5.02 -0.55
N LEU A 50 5.17 -4.51 -0.71
CA LEU A 50 5.66 -3.32 -0.01
C LEU A 50 4.83 -2.09 -0.35
N PHE A 51 4.48 -1.88 -1.61
CA PHE A 51 3.62 -0.78 -2.04
C PHE A 51 2.20 -0.91 -1.51
N GLN A 52 1.64 -2.12 -1.45
CA GLN A 52 0.33 -2.37 -0.83
C GLN A 52 0.37 -1.99 0.65
N PHE A 53 1.40 -2.40 1.37
CA PHE A 53 1.59 -2.02 2.76
C PHE A 53 1.75 -0.49 2.92
N ALA A 54 2.55 0.15 2.06
CA ALA A 54 2.70 1.61 2.06
C ALA A 54 1.36 2.33 1.85
N CYS A 55 0.49 1.84 0.95
CA CYS A 55 -0.86 2.39 0.76
C CYS A 55 -1.71 2.28 2.04
N VAL A 56 -1.69 1.12 2.69
CA VAL A 56 -2.40 0.90 3.95
C VAL A 56 -1.88 1.84 5.05
N MET A 57 -0.56 1.95 5.19
CA MET A 57 0.07 2.82 6.18
C MET A 57 -0.27 4.29 5.94
N MET A 58 -0.25 4.76 4.69
CA MET A 58 -0.65 6.12 4.34
C MET A 58 -2.13 6.36 4.66
N ALA A 59 -3.01 5.39 4.38
CA ALA A 59 -4.42 5.48 4.72
C ALA A 59 -4.64 5.59 6.24
N VAL A 60 -3.92 4.79 7.02
CA VAL A 60 -3.95 4.86 8.50
C VAL A 60 -3.45 6.22 8.98
N MET A 61 -2.36 6.74 8.42
CA MET A 61 -1.83 8.05 8.80
C MET A 61 -2.81 9.20 8.49
N VAL A 62 -3.55 9.12 7.38
CA VAL A 62 -4.61 10.09 7.06
C VAL A 62 -5.72 10.06 8.10
N GLU A 63 -6.15 8.89 8.54
CA GLU A 63 -7.17 8.76 9.58
C GLU A 63 -6.62 9.11 10.99
N GLU A 64 -5.35 8.82 11.25
CA GLU A 64 -4.67 9.19 12.51
C GLU A 64 -4.62 10.71 12.71
N GLN A 65 -4.46 11.50 11.65
CA GLN A 65 -4.57 12.96 11.72
C GLN A 65 -5.93 13.44 12.22
N LYS A 66 -6.98 12.67 11.96
CA LYS A 66 -8.34 12.98 12.43
C LYS A 66 -8.63 12.42 13.82
N SER A 67 -8.00 11.30 14.19
CA SER A 67 -8.22 10.64 15.45
C SER A 67 -7.02 9.80 15.89
N ARG A 68 -6.48 10.07 17.08
CA ARG A 68 -5.40 9.28 17.69
C ARG A 68 -5.78 7.82 17.98
N ALA A 69 -7.06 7.47 17.87
CA ALA A 69 -7.49 6.06 18.01
C ALA A 69 -6.84 5.13 16.98
N TYR A 70 -6.32 5.67 15.87
CA TYR A 70 -5.61 4.89 14.85
C TYR A 70 -4.12 4.64 15.16
N THR A 71 -3.51 5.31 16.15
CA THR A 71 -2.11 5.11 16.52
C THR A 71 -1.78 3.65 16.90
N PRO A 72 -2.60 2.96 17.73
CA PRO A 72 -2.36 1.54 18.03
C PRO A 72 -2.45 0.64 16.80
N LEU A 73 -3.36 0.94 15.86
CA LEU A 73 -3.47 0.20 14.61
C LEU A 73 -2.19 0.31 13.77
N ARG A 74 -1.62 1.52 13.65
CA ARG A 74 -0.35 1.73 12.96
C ARG A 74 0.76 0.87 13.57
N THR A 75 0.89 0.90 14.89
CA THR A 75 1.90 0.12 15.62
C THR A 75 1.75 -1.39 15.37
N GLU A 76 0.51 -1.90 15.38
CA GLU A 76 0.26 -3.31 15.10
C GLU A 76 0.56 -3.70 13.66
N LEU A 77 0.25 -2.86 12.68
CA LEU A 77 0.59 -3.08 11.28
C LEU A 77 2.11 -3.12 11.08
N GLU A 78 2.85 -2.17 11.67
CA GLU A 78 4.31 -2.17 11.64
C GLU A 78 4.88 -3.45 12.25
N ARG A 79 4.37 -3.88 13.39
CA ARG A 79 4.79 -5.11 14.07
C ARG A 79 4.56 -6.38 13.23
N LEU A 80 3.45 -6.42 12.47
CA LEU A 80 3.12 -7.58 11.63
C LEU A 80 3.92 -7.62 10.34
N PHE A 81 4.29 -6.47 9.78
CA PHE A 81 4.96 -6.37 8.49
C PHE A 81 6.48 -6.39 8.61
N LEU A 82 7.03 -5.73 9.62
CA LEU A 82 8.49 -5.60 9.78
C LEU A 82 9.10 -6.89 10.36
N PRO A 83 10.26 -7.33 9.86
CA PRO A 83 10.95 -8.48 10.41
C PRO A 83 11.46 -8.20 11.83
N PRO A 84 11.56 -9.24 12.67
CA PRO A 84 11.92 -9.09 14.09
C PRO A 84 13.39 -8.68 14.33
N THR A 85 14.26 -8.79 13.32
CA THR A 85 15.68 -8.44 13.46
C THR A 85 15.91 -6.97 13.13
N PHE A 86 16.64 -6.28 13.98
CA PHE A 86 16.90 -4.83 13.86
C PHE A 86 17.49 -4.41 12.51
N ALA A 87 18.51 -5.14 12.02
CA ALA A 87 19.17 -4.81 10.76
C ALA A 87 18.23 -4.93 9.54
N GLN A 88 17.47 -6.02 9.47
CA GLN A 88 16.49 -6.22 8.39
C GLN A 88 15.33 -5.24 8.50
N GLY A 89 14.89 -4.92 9.73
CA GLY A 89 13.84 -3.95 9.98
C GLY A 89 14.23 -2.53 9.57
N ALA A 90 15.47 -2.12 9.80
CA ALA A 90 15.96 -0.80 9.40
C ALA A 90 15.95 -0.62 7.87
N ASN A 91 16.45 -1.61 7.11
CA ASN A 91 16.42 -1.57 5.65
C ASN A 91 14.98 -1.52 5.12
N MET A 92 14.10 -2.35 5.65
CA MET A 92 12.69 -2.39 5.24
C MET A 92 11.95 -1.09 5.59
N LEU A 93 12.30 -0.43 6.69
CA LEU A 93 11.75 0.89 7.02
C LEU A 93 12.15 1.95 5.99
N ASP A 94 13.39 1.94 5.51
CA ASP A 94 13.85 2.87 4.49
C ASP A 94 13.19 2.59 3.13
N GLU A 95 13.03 1.32 2.78
CA GLU A 95 12.27 0.92 1.59
C GLU A 95 10.79 1.34 1.71
N LEU A 96 10.17 1.17 2.88
CA LEU A 96 8.80 1.61 3.13
C LEU A 96 8.67 3.13 3.01
N ARG A 97 9.58 3.91 3.59
CA ARG A 97 9.59 5.38 3.47
C ARG A 97 9.72 5.81 2.01
N THR A 98 10.57 5.13 1.25
CA THR A 98 10.73 5.38 -0.19
C THR A 98 9.44 5.06 -0.95
N ALA A 99 8.81 3.91 -0.69
CA ALA A 99 7.53 3.54 -1.30
C ALA A 99 6.42 4.54 -0.95
N MET A 100 6.33 5.00 0.30
CA MET A 100 5.35 6.01 0.71
C MET A 100 5.59 7.36 0.02
N ARG A 101 6.85 7.76 -0.18
CA ARG A 101 7.20 8.98 -0.92
C ARG A 101 6.79 8.87 -2.37
N ASP A 102 7.07 7.75 -3.03
CA ASP A 102 6.69 7.48 -4.41
C ASP A 102 5.17 7.47 -4.59
N LEU A 103 4.43 6.88 -3.65
CA LEU A 103 2.96 6.91 -3.67
C LEU A 103 2.41 8.31 -3.46
N ASN A 104 2.99 9.08 -2.56
CA ASN A 104 2.61 10.49 -2.36
C ASN A 104 2.88 11.32 -3.63
N ASP A 105 3.99 11.08 -4.33
CA ASP A 105 4.26 11.71 -5.63
C ASP A 105 3.20 11.34 -6.67
N LEU A 106 2.78 10.08 -6.73
CA LEU A 106 1.70 9.63 -7.61
C LEU A 106 0.37 10.35 -7.31
N MET A 107 0.03 10.52 -6.02
CA MET A 107 -1.25 11.07 -5.60
C MET A 107 -1.30 12.60 -5.57
N THR A 108 -0.14 13.26 -5.69
CA THR A 108 -0.10 14.72 -5.71
C THR A 108 -0.56 15.26 -7.07
N PRO A 109 -1.62 16.09 -7.14
CA PRO A 109 -2.09 16.67 -8.40
C PRO A 109 -1.01 17.50 -9.08
N ARG A 110 -0.77 17.23 -10.37
CA ARG A 110 0.17 17.98 -11.22
C ARG A 110 -0.47 18.29 -12.57
N GLN A 111 -0.03 19.38 -13.20
CA GLN A 111 -0.59 19.84 -14.49
C GLN A 111 -0.27 18.92 -15.67
N LYS A 112 0.74 18.04 -15.57
CA LYS A 112 1.14 17.10 -16.62
C LYS A 112 0.78 15.67 -16.25
N PRO A 113 0.61 14.75 -17.21
CA PRO A 113 0.30 13.34 -16.94
C PRO A 113 1.49 12.60 -16.31
N HIS A 114 1.90 13.04 -15.12
CA HIS A 114 3.05 12.48 -14.39
C HIS A 114 2.85 11.04 -13.97
N HIS A 115 1.61 10.57 -13.92
CA HIS A 115 1.29 9.16 -13.61
C HIS A 115 1.88 8.18 -14.64
N LEU A 116 2.02 8.58 -15.91
CA LEU A 116 2.70 7.75 -16.90
C LEU A 116 4.20 7.65 -16.62
N SER A 117 4.87 8.78 -16.36
CA SER A 117 6.30 8.79 -16.02
C SER A 117 6.56 8.13 -14.67
N TRP A 118 5.63 8.23 -13.72
CA TRP A 118 5.70 7.50 -12.45
C TRP A 118 5.65 5.98 -12.69
N SER A 119 4.70 5.50 -13.48
CA SER A 119 4.58 4.08 -13.84
C SER A 119 5.82 3.56 -14.57
N LEU A 120 6.35 4.34 -15.53
CA LEU A 120 7.60 3.99 -16.22
C LEU A 120 8.76 3.78 -15.25
N ARG A 121 8.96 4.71 -14.31
CA ARG A 121 10.02 4.58 -13.29
C ARG A 121 9.80 3.35 -12.41
N TRP A 122 8.54 3.07 -12.03
CA TRP A 122 8.22 1.90 -11.23
C TRP A 122 8.57 0.60 -11.96
N PHE A 123 8.15 0.45 -13.22
CA PHE A 123 8.45 -0.73 -14.03
C PHE A 123 9.95 -0.89 -14.25
N ALA A 124 10.65 0.18 -14.63
CA ALA A 124 12.10 0.16 -14.79
C ALA A 124 12.81 -0.27 -13.50
N SER A 125 12.39 0.22 -12.34
CA SER A 125 12.96 -0.17 -11.04
C SER A 125 12.64 -1.62 -10.64
N ALA A 126 11.65 -2.24 -11.26
CA ALA A 126 11.31 -3.64 -11.10
C ALA A 126 11.95 -4.54 -12.17
N GLY A 127 12.79 -3.98 -13.06
CA GLY A 127 13.43 -4.70 -14.14
C GLY A 127 12.49 -5.07 -15.30
N LEU A 128 11.38 -4.33 -15.45
CA LEU A 128 10.41 -4.54 -16.51
C LEU A 128 10.49 -3.39 -17.53
N ASP A 129 10.44 -3.74 -18.81
CA ASP A 129 10.30 -2.80 -19.92
C ASP A 129 8.83 -2.73 -20.35
N GLU A 130 8.09 -1.78 -19.77
CA GLU A 130 6.71 -1.49 -20.13
C GLU A 130 6.63 -0.07 -20.70
N SER A 131 6.20 0.05 -21.94
CA SER A 131 6.11 1.34 -22.64
C SER A 131 4.70 1.65 -23.15
N ASN A 132 3.75 0.70 -23.03
CA ASN A 132 2.38 0.93 -23.48
C ASN A 132 1.67 1.94 -22.57
N PRO A 133 1.26 3.13 -23.09
CA PRO A 133 0.64 4.18 -22.28
C PRO A 133 -0.65 3.72 -21.57
N VAL A 134 -1.41 2.80 -22.17
CA VAL A 134 -2.64 2.27 -21.57
C VAL A 134 -2.31 1.42 -20.34
N ASN A 135 -1.30 0.56 -20.43
CA ASN A 135 -0.85 -0.27 -19.31
C ASN A 135 -0.29 0.61 -18.19
N LEU A 136 0.54 1.60 -18.54
CA LEU A 136 1.11 2.54 -17.59
C LEU A 136 0.04 3.35 -16.85
N HIS A 137 -0.95 3.85 -17.59
CA HIS A 137 -2.09 4.57 -17.00
C HIS A 137 -2.90 3.66 -16.07
N THR A 138 -3.29 2.49 -16.56
CA THR A 138 -4.09 1.52 -15.79
C THR A 138 -3.37 1.10 -14.51
N PHE A 139 -2.06 0.92 -14.58
CA PHE A 139 -1.23 0.60 -13.43
C PHE A 139 -1.26 1.70 -12.36
N ALA A 140 -1.02 2.95 -12.75
CA ALA A 140 -1.09 4.08 -11.82
C ALA A 140 -2.48 4.22 -11.18
N MET A 141 -3.55 4.13 -11.99
CA MET A 141 -4.93 4.21 -11.52
C MET A 141 -5.30 3.09 -10.54
N ARG A 142 -4.72 1.90 -10.72
CA ARG A 142 -4.91 0.77 -9.80
C ARG A 142 -4.37 1.09 -8.40
N TRP A 143 -3.17 1.69 -8.30
CA TRP A 143 -2.61 2.09 -7.01
C TRP A 143 -3.40 3.21 -6.35
N MET A 144 -3.84 4.20 -7.10
CA MET A 144 -4.69 5.28 -6.58
C MET A 144 -6.03 4.73 -6.06
N SER A 145 -6.64 3.81 -6.81
CA SER A 145 -7.88 3.15 -6.41
C SER A 145 -7.68 2.28 -5.15
N PHE A 146 -6.58 1.57 -5.07
CA PHE A 146 -6.26 0.74 -3.91
C PHE A 146 -6.10 1.58 -2.63
N PHE A 147 -5.38 2.70 -2.72
CA PHE A 147 -5.29 3.64 -1.61
C PHE A 147 -6.67 4.16 -1.18
N SER A 148 -7.48 4.61 -2.13
CA SER A 148 -8.84 5.10 -1.84
C SER A 148 -9.71 4.02 -1.19
N THR A 149 -9.59 2.77 -1.64
CA THR A 149 -10.30 1.62 -1.06
C THR A 149 -9.83 1.35 0.37
N SER A 150 -8.53 1.44 0.63
CA SER A 150 -7.96 1.28 1.98
C SER A 150 -8.49 2.33 2.95
N VAL A 151 -8.58 3.59 2.52
CA VAL A 151 -9.16 4.68 3.33
C VAL A 151 -10.64 4.39 3.64
N LYS A 152 -11.43 4.02 2.63
CA LYS A 152 -12.87 3.72 2.81
C LYS A 152 -13.07 2.51 3.74
N ALA A 153 -12.24 1.48 3.61
CA ALA A 153 -12.29 0.32 4.49
C ALA A 153 -12.02 0.73 5.95
N LEU A 154 -10.99 1.54 6.21
CA LEU A 154 -10.72 2.04 7.56
C LEU A 154 -11.90 2.81 8.17
N GLN A 155 -12.55 3.64 7.36
CA GLN A 155 -13.68 4.45 7.79
C GLN A 155 -14.94 3.63 8.15
N SER A 156 -15.01 2.37 7.73
CA SER A 156 -16.10 1.45 8.09
C SER A 156 -15.95 0.84 9.49
N PHE A 157 -14.81 1.02 10.14
CA PHE A 157 -14.52 0.50 11.46
C PHE A 157 -14.43 1.63 12.51
N ARG A 158 -14.77 1.28 13.74
CA ARG A 158 -14.50 2.07 14.92
C ARG A 158 -13.52 1.30 15.80
N ILE A 159 -12.32 1.84 15.96
CA ILE A 159 -11.29 1.24 16.80
C ILE A 159 -11.71 1.43 18.25
N VAL A 160 -11.73 0.33 19.00
CA VAL A 160 -11.97 0.30 20.44
C VAL A 160 -10.70 -0.21 21.12
N GLN A 161 -10.30 0.45 22.20
CA GLN A 161 -9.23 -0.06 23.05
C GLN A 161 -9.81 -1.16 23.93
N ASP A 162 -9.10 -2.26 24.04
CA ASP A 162 -9.40 -3.35 24.97
C ASP A 162 -9.23 -2.90 26.42
#